data_1b189c61cd7158a50c7cef627d5425a2
#
_entry.id   1b189c61cd7158a50c7cef627d5425a2
#
_cell.length_a   1.000
_cell.length_b   1.000
_cell.length_c   1.000
_cell.angle_alpha   90.00
_cell.angle_beta   90.00
_cell.angle_gamma   90.00
#
_symmetry.space_group_name_H-M   'P 1'
#
loop_
_entity.id
_entity.type
_entity.pdbx_description
1 polymer ?
#
loop_
_entity_poly.entity_id
_entity_poly.type
_entity_poly.pdbx_seq_one_letter_code
_entity_poly.pdbx_strand_id
1 'polypeptide(L)'
;MGLSCCIIVHNEGDRIERCIVAVRDIVDEVVVVDCGSTDDTVAKAEALGAKVFYNAWDGYGPQKRFAEDCAACDWVLNLDADEVVTPELAREIGALLRAPAGLLPAYRFRQVTVYPGHDKPRLWADFHNYVRLYDRRRVRFRESRVHDTVDTKDFPVGQLHGDALHYSWRSLGHVRAKLESYTDLQAKELKKSRWYVLARLPFEYPILFFRYYIMRRNCTGGLTGLRITHEIARARWRRLLKIARRQREARI
;
A
#
# COMPACT_ATOMS: atom_id res chain seq x y z
N MET A 1 -10.90 -22.26 -11.97
CA MET A 1 -11.79 -21.35 -11.22
C MET A 1 -11.60 -19.95 -11.77
N GLY A 2 -12.68 -19.17 -11.90
CA GLY A 2 -12.58 -17.79 -12.35
C GLY A 2 -11.99 -16.88 -11.29
N LEU A 3 -11.17 -15.89 -11.72
CA LEU A 3 -10.49 -14.91 -10.89
C LEU A 3 -10.77 -13.50 -11.40
N SER A 4 -11.31 -12.63 -10.54
CA SER A 4 -11.44 -11.20 -10.81
C SER A 4 -10.32 -10.43 -10.11
N CYS A 5 -9.62 -9.54 -10.82
CA CYS A 5 -8.72 -8.58 -10.20
C CYS A 5 -9.50 -7.31 -9.87
N CYS A 6 -9.54 -6.91 -8.61
CA CYS A 6 -10.23 -5.71 -8.12
C CYS A 6 -9.21 -4.64 -7.74
N ILE A 7 -9.33 -3.44 -8.31
CA ILE A 7 -8.43 -2.31 -8.10
C ILE A 7 -9.25 -1.07 -7.78
N ILE A 8 -8.92 -0.34 -6.72
CA ILE A 8 -9.51 0.97 -6.42
C ILE A 8 -8.52 2.06 -6.84
N VAL A 9 -9.03 3.16 -7.44
CA VAL A 9 -8.18 4.20 -8.00
C VAL A 9 -8.67 5.62 -7.69
N HIS A 10 -7.70 6.54 -7.63
CA HIS A 10 -7.90 7.99 -7.67
C HIS A 10 -6.63 8.68 -8.15
N ASN A 11 -6.63 9.16 -9.40
CA ASN A 11 -5.47 9.81 -10.03
C ASN A 11 -4.22 8.91 -10.05
N GLU A 12 -4.36 7.74 -10.67
CA GLU A 12 -3.32 6.71 -10.79
C GLU A 12 -2.89 6.45 -12.25
N GLY A 13 -3.14 7.38 -13.15
CA GLY A 13 -2.86 7.25 -14.58
C GLY A 13 -1.39 6.98 -14.93
N ASP A 14 -0.46 7.33 -14.03
CA ASP A 14 0.97 7.02 -14.18
C ASP A 14 1.35 5.58 -13.79
N ARG A 15 0.45 4.81 -13.14
CA ARG A 15 0.77 3.49 -12.56
C ARG A 15 -0.19 2.37 -12.93
N ILE A 16 -1.48 2.69 -13.17
CA ILE A 16 -2.55 1.70 -13.39
C ILE A 16 -2.25 0.72 -14.52
N GLU A 17 -1.60 1.18 -15.59
CA GLU A 17 -1.27 0.36 -16.74
C GLU A 17 -0.36 -0.82 -16.37
N ARG A 18 0.71 -0.57 -15.60
CA ARG A 18 1.63 -1.64 -15.16
C ARG A 18 0.94 -2.66 -14.24
N CYS A 19 0.02 -2.19 -13.39
CA CYS A 19 -0.76 -3.06 -12.51
C CYS A 19 -1.65 -4.01 -13.33
N ILE A 20 -2.43 -3.48 -14.27
CA ILE A 20 -3.33 -4.28 -15.13
C ILE A 20 -2.57 -5.26 -16.02
N VAL A 21 -1.51 -4.80 -16.69
CA VAL A 21 -0.69 -5.64 -17.57
C VAL A 21 -0.08 -6.83 -16.82
N ALA A 22 0.33 -6.64 -15.56
CA ALA A 22 0.95 -7.69 -14.77
C ALA A 22 0.01 -8.85 -14.39
N VAL A 23 -1.31 -8.65 -14.46
CA VAL A 23 -2.30 -9.66 -14.06
C VAL A 23 -3.15 -10.18 -15.19
N ARG A 24 -3.21 -9.51 -16.35
CA ARG A 24 -4.16 -9.80 -17.45
C ARG A 24 -4.16 -11.25 -17.92
N ASP A 25 -3.02 -11.95 -17.84
CA ASP A 25 -2.87 -13.33 -18.34
C ASP A 25 -3.29 -14.38 -17.30
N ILE A 26 -3.61 -13.97 -16.07
CA ILE A 26 -3.99 -14.88 -14.97
C ILE A 26 -5.38 -14.61 -14.41
N VAL A 27 -6.08 -13.56 -14.89
CA VAL A 27 -7.42 -13.18 -14.44
C VAL A 27 -8.43 -13.28 -15.59
N ASP A 28 -9.69 -13.55 -15.28
CA ASP A 28 -10.77 -13.57 -16.25
C ASP A 28 -11.33 -12.15 -16.50
N GLU A 29 -11.16 -11.24 -15.54
CA GLU A 29 -11.52 -9.84 -15.66
C GLU A 29 -10.71 -8.94 -14.72
N VAL A 30 -10.63 -7.67 -15.10
CA VAL A 30 -10.15 -6.59 -14.22
C VAL A 30 -11.30 -5.63 -13.94
N VAL A 31 -11.59 -5.44 -12.67
CA VAL A 31 -12.60 -4.49 -12.16
C VAL A 31 -11.85 -3.32 -11.53
N VAL A 32 -12.06 -2.12 -12.07
CA VAL A 32 -11.49 -0.87 -11.56
C VAL A 32 -12.61 -0.03 -10.97
N VAL A 33 -12.46 0.39 -9.73
CA VAL A 33 -13.42 1.30 -9.07
C VAL A 33 -12.77 2.66 -8.88
N ASP A 34 -13.25 3.64 -9.64
CA ASP A 34 -12.79 5.02 -9.61
C ASP A 34 -13.64 5.87 -8.64
N CYS A 35 -13.01 6.74 -7.89
CA CYS A 35 -13.70 7.66 -6.98
C CYS A 35 -13.64 9.14 -7.43
N GLY A 36 -13.49 9.37 -8.73
CA GLY A 36 -13.50 10.71 -9.33
C GLY A 36 -12.11 11.18 -9.76
N SER A 37 -11.36 10.33 -10.48
CA SER A 37 -10.11 10.71 -11.11
C SER A 37 -10.31 11.82 -12.13
N THR A 38 -9.36 12.75 -12.18
CA THR A 38 -9.35 13.89 -13.09
C THR A 38 -8.22 13.82 -14.13
N ASP A 39 -7.39 12.77 -14.02
CA ASP A 39 -6.32 12.43 -14.96
C ASP A 39 -6.77 11.34 -15.95
N ASP A 40 -5.82 10.75 -16.68
CA ASP A 40 -6.08 9.72 -17.69
C ASP A 40 -6.27 8.29 -17.11
N THR A 41 -6.46 8.14 -15.79
CA THR A 41 -6.61 6.84 -15.10
C THR A 41 -7.71 5.98 -15.73
N VAL A 42 -8.92 6.52 -15.86
CA VAL A 42 -10.08 5.80 -16.39
C VAL A 42 -9.85 5.38 -17.84
N ALA A 43 -9.44 6.33 -18.67
CA ALA A 43 -9.20 6.07 -20.10
C ALA A 43 -8.14 4.98 -20.32
N LYS A 44 -7.07 4.95 -19.54
CA LYS A 44 -6.03 3.91 -19.60
C LYS A 44 -6.55 2.55 -19.14
N ALA A 45 -7.33 2.51 -18.06
CA ALA A 45 -7.91 1.26 -17.58
C ALA A 45 -8.86 0.64 -18.62
N GLU A 46 -9.76 1.43 -19.22
CA GLU A 46 -10.69 0.99 -20.26
C GLU A 46 -9.96 0.53 -21.52
N ALA A 47 -8.92 1.25 -21.95
CA ALA A 47 -8.09 0.88 -23.11
C ALA A 47 -7.39 -0.48 -22.93
N LEU A 48 -7.16 -0.92 -21.69
CA LEU A 48 -6.60 -2.24 -21.34
C LEU A 48 -7.68 -3.31 -21.10
N GLY A 49 -8.96 -2.98 -21.35
CA GLY A 49 -10.09 -3.90 -21.23
C GLY A 49 -10.62 -4.06 -19.81
N ALA A 50 -10.26 -3.19 -18.88
CA ALA A 50 -10.83 -3.20 -17.53
C ALA A 50 -12.28 -2.70 -17.54
N LYS A 51 -13.13 -3.31 -16.70
CA LYS A 51 -14.48 -2.80 -16.40
C LYS A 51 -14.36 -1.71 -15.35
N VAL A 52 -14.67 -0.46 -15.72
CA VAL A 52 -14.55 0.68 -14.81
C VAL A 52 -15.91 1.05 -14.23
N PHE A 53 -15.97 1.20 -12.92
CA PHE A 53 -17.14 1.62 -12.16
C PHE A 53 -16.83 2.87 -11.36
N TYR A 54 -17.76 3.80 -11.28
CA TYR A 54 -17.66 4.94 -10.39
C TYR A 54 -18.29 4.62 -9.03
N ASN A 55 -17.58 4.94 -7.95
CA ASN A 55 -18.14 4.94 -6.60
C ASN A 55 -17.51 6.07 -5.78
N ALA A 56 -18.35 6.94 -5.20
CA ALA A 56 -17.87 8.03 -4.38
C ALA A 56 -17.06 7.52 -3.18
N TRP A 57 -16.00 8.25 -2.82
CA TRP A 57 -15.13 7.83 -1.74
C TRP A 57 -15.79 7.87 -0.37
N ASP A 58 -15.90 6.72 0.30
CA ASP A 58 -16.35 6.61 1.70
C ASP A 58 -15.33 5.84 2.60
N GLY A 59 -14.09 5.70 2.14
CA GLY A 59 -13.02 5.01 2.83
C GLY A 59 -12.56 3.73 2.14
N TYR A 60 -11.45 3.17 2.62
CA TYR A 60 -10.80 2.03 1.96
C TYR A 60 -11.67 0.75 1.95
N GLY A 61 -12.22 0.37 3.10
CA GLY A 61 -13.04 -0.83 3.22
C GLY A 61 -14.29 -0.79 2.34
N PRO A 62 -15.16 0.24 2.46
CA PRO A 62 -16.33 0.39 1.60
C PRO A 62 -16.00 0.37 0.11
N GLN A 63 -14.91 1.06 -0.30
CA GLN A 63 -14.51 1.10 -1.70
C GLN A 63 -14.07 -0.28 -2.23
N LYS A 64 -13.29 -1.02 -1.44
CA LYS A 64 -12.85 -2.37 -1.81
C LYS A 64 -14.00 -3.37 -1.79
N ARG A 65 -14.95 -3.25 -0.86
CA ARG A 65 -16.17 -4.08 -0.87
C ARG A 65 -17.04 -3.83 -2.09
N PHE A 66 -17.19 -2.58 -2.50
CA PHE A 66 -17.90 -2.25 -3.73
C PHE A 66 -17.22 -2.90 -4.95
N ALA A 67 -15.89 -2.88 -5.01
CA ALA A 67 -15.15 -3.57 -6.07
C ALA A 67 -15.37 -5.10 -6.05
N GLU A 68 -15.42 -5.72 -4.86
CA GLU A 68 -15.81 -7.13 -4.71
C GLU A 68 -17.22 -7.40 -5.23
N ASP A 69 -18.18 -6.51 -4.98
CA ASP A 69 -19.58 -6.67 -5.43
C ASP A 69 -19.71 -6.53 -6.94
N CYS A 70 -18.86 -5.74 -7.60
CA CYS A 70 -18.79 -5.60 -9.05
C CYS A 70 -18.11 -6.79 -9.75
N ALA A 71 -17.37 -7.62 -9.01
CA ALA A 71 -16.65 -8.76 -9.56
C ALA A 71 -17.61 -9.89 -10.01
N ALA A 72 -17.36 -10.50 -11.16
CA ALA A 72 -18.14 -11.63 -11.66
C ALA A 72 -17.68 -12.97 -11.05
N CYS A 73 -16.40 -13.10 -10.68
CA CYS A 73 -15.85 -14.32 -10.14
C CYS A 73 -15.95 -14.39 -8.61
N ASP A 74 -15.94 -15.61 -8.08
CA ASP A 74 -15.92 -15.84 -6.63
C ASP A 74 -14.54 -15.59 -6.03
N TRP A 75 -13.48 -15.87 -6.76
CA TRP A 75 -12.12 -15.57 -6.34
C TRP A 75 -11.75 -14.15 -6.76
N VAL A 76 -11.19 -13.44 -5.80
CA VAL A 76 -10.75 -12.05 -5.97
C VAL A 76 -9.27 -11.92 -5.66
N LEU A 77 -8.53 -11.31 -6.58
CA LEU A 77 -7.22 -10.75 -6.38
C LEU A 77 -7.38 -9.25 -6.18
N ASN A 78 -7.20 -8.76 -4.96
CA ASN A 78 -7.26 -7.33 -4.67
C ASN A 78 -5.87 -6.71 -4.76
N LEU A 79 -5.72 -5.69 -5.58
CA LEU A 79 -4.48 -4.93 -5.75
C LEU A 79 -4.74 -3.43 -5.57
N ASP A 80 -3.72 -2.70 -5.16
CA ASP A 80 -3.67 -1.26 -5.28
C ASP A 80 -3.04 -0.89 -6.65
N ALA A 81 -3.39 0.24 -7.24
CA ALA A 81 -2.93 0.62 -8.59
C ALA A 81 -1.40 0.75 -8.72
N ASP A 82 -0.71 0.85 -7.59
CA ASP A 82 0.74 0.94 -7.47
C ASP A 82 1.41 -0.40 -7.13
N GLU A 83 0.66 -1.50 -7.17
CA GLU A 83 1.16 -2.86 -6.97
C GLU A 83 1.30 -3.59 -8.32
N VAL A 84 2.43 -4.27 -8.52
CA VAL A 84 2.74 -5.02 -9.74
C VAL A 84 3.06 -6.45 -9.35
N VAL A 85 2.22 -7.39 -9.76
CA VAL A 85 2.44 -8.83 -9.53
C VAL A 85 3.67 -9.30 -10.29
N THR A 86 4.60 -9.99 -9.62
CA THR A 86 5.76 -10.58 -10.31
C THR A 86 5.37 -11.82 -11.12
N PRO A 87 6.14 -12.20 -12.14
CA PRO A 87 5.89 -13.44 -12.89
C PRO A 87 5.86 -14.70 -12.02
N GLU A 88 6.63 -14.72 -10.93
CA GLU A 88 6.65 -15.79 -9.95
C GLU A 88 5.31 -15.90 -9.22
N LEU A 89 4.80 -14.77 -8.70
CA LEU A 89 3.50 -14.72 -8.02
C LEU A 89 2.37 -15.06 -8.99
N ALA A 90 2.42 -14.54 -10.22
CA ALA A 90 1.42 -14.84 -11.25
C ALA A 90 1.34 -16.34 -11.55
N ARG A 91 2.49 -17.01 -11.71
CA ARG A 91 2.55 -18.47 -11.93
C ARG A 91 2.01 -19.25 -10.73
N GLU A 92 2.32 -18.84 -9.50
CA GLU A 92 1.87 -19.46 -8.26
C GLU A 92 0.34 -19.34 -8.11
N ILE A 93 -0.24 -18.16 -8.34
CA ILE A 93 -1.69 -17.93 -8.34
C ILE A 93 -2.37 -18.80 -9.40
N GLY A 94 -1.87 -18.78 -10.62
CA GLY A 94 -2.43 -19.57 -11.71
C GLY A 94 -2.36 -21.08 -11.45
N ALA A 95 -1.29 -21.59 -10.87
CA ALA A 95 -1.15 -22.99 -10.48
C ALA A 95 -2.13 -23.37 -9.36
N LEU A 96 -2.27 -22.51 -8.34
CA LEU A 96 -3.18 -22.69 -7.22
C LEU A 96 -4.64 -22.84 -7.69
N LEU A 97 -5.11 -21.95 -8.55
CA LEU A 97 -6.50 -21.92 -9.00
C LEU A 97 -6.84 -23.03 -10.03
N ARG A 98 -5.83 -23.61 -10.70
CA ARG A 98 -5.99 -24.79 -11.56
C ARG A 98 -6.12 -26.10 -10.78
N ALA A 99 -5.60 -26.16 -9.55
CA ALA A 99 -5.66 -27.36 -8.69
C ALA A 99 -6.52 -27.07 -7.44
N PRO A 100 -7.86 -27.02 -7.57
CA PRO A 100 -8.75 -26.50 -6.53
C PRO A 100 -8.89 -27.39 -5.28
N ALA A 101 -8.37 -28.61 -5.32
CA ALA A 101 -8.45 -29.50 -4.16
C ALA A 101 -7.63 -28.97 -2.98
N GLY A 102 -8.29 -28.75 -1.84
CA GLY A 102 -7.62 -28.29 -0.62
C GLY A 102 -7.34 -26.77 -0.55
N LEU A 103 -7.98 -25.95 -1.41
CA LEU A 103 -7.85 -24.50 -1.33
C LEU A 103 -8.30 -23.95 0.02
N LEU A 104 -7.46 -23.13 0.61
CA LEU A 104 -7.83 -22.29 1.75
C LEU A 104 -8.66 -21.09 1.27
N PRO A 105 -9.51 -20.51 2.13
CA PRO A 105 -10.39 -19.40 1.71
C PRO A 105 -9.66 -18.10 1.42
N ALA A 106 -8.42 -17.95 1.87
CA ALA A 106 -7.63 -16.76 1.67
C ALA A 106 -6.13 -17.05 1.64
N TYR A 107 -5.40 -16.24 0.89
CA TYR A 107 -3.95 -16.30 0.76
C TYR A 107 -3.36 -14.89 0.88
N ARG A 108 -2.22 -14.81 1.54
CA ARG A 108 -1.41 -13.61 1.64
C ARG A 108 -0.12 -13.76 0.85
N PHE A 109 0.41 -12.63 0.42
CA PHE A 109 1.73 -12.54 -0.21
C PHE A 109 2.39 -11.21 0.15
N ARG A 110 3.68 -11.11 -0.13
CA ARG A 110 4.46 -9.92 0.22
C ARG A 110 4.30 -8.83 -0.83
N GLN A 111 4.00 -7.61 -0.38
CA GLN A 111 4.11 -6.38 -1.16
C GLN A 111 5.46 -5.75 -0.82
N VAL A 112 6.43 -5.87 -1.72
CA VAL A 112 7.81 -5.44 -1.49
C VAL A 112 8.01 -4.03 -2.00
N THR A 113 8.42 -3.12 -1.12
CA THR A 113 8.59 -1.70 -1.45
C THR A 113 9.72 -1.47 -2.46
N VAL A 114 9.39 -0.79 -3.57
CA VAL A 114 10.34 -0.32 -4.57
C VAL A 114 10.56 1.19 -4.40
N TYR A 115 11.81 1.62 -4.43
CA TYR A 115 12.16 3.02 -4.30
C TYR A 115 11.87 3.82 -5.58
N PRO A 116 11.56 5.13 -5.47
CA PRO A 116 11.34 5.98 -6.64
C PRO A 116 12.52 5.94 -7.60
N GLY A 117 12.22 5.77 -8.91
CA GLY A 117 13.23 5.69 -9.97
C GLY A 117 13.97 4.36 -10.03
N HIS A 118 13.50 3.32 -9.34
CA HIS A 118 14.03 1.97 -9.44
C HIS A 118 12.96 1.02 -9.98
N ASP A 119 13.36 0.00 -10.76
CA ASP A 119 12.46 -1.03 -11.27
C ASP A 119 12.44 -2.28 -10.38
N LYS A 120 13.42 -2.42 -9.50
CA LYS A 120 13.58 -3.56 -8.60
C LYS A 120 13.70 -3.12 -7.15
N PRO A 121 13.22 -3.94 -6.20
CA PRO A 121 13.41 -3.66 -4.78
C PRO A 121 14.89 -3.71 -4.42
N ARG A 122 15.28 -2.92 -3.44
CA ARG A 122 16.62 -3.01 -2.84
C ARG A 122 16.82 -4.34 -2.13
N LEU A 123 18.06 -4.75 -1.90
CA LEU A 123 18.36 -5.90 -1.07
C LEU A 123 17.77 -5.69 0.36
N TRP A 124 17.05 -6.70 0.87
CA TRP A 124 16.30 -6.62 2.15
C TRP A 124 15.31 -5.44 2.20
N ALA A 125 14.61 -5.20 1.10
CA ALA A 125 13.56 -4.19 1.08
C ALA A 125 12.49 -4.46 2.13
N ASP A 126 11.88 -3.39 2.65
CA ASP A 126 10.72 -3.51 3.52
C ASP A 126 9.55 -4.09 2.72
N PHE A 127 8.73 -4.91 3.38
CA PHE A 127 7.52 -5.48 2.79
C PHE A 127 6.36 -5.49 3.79
N HIS A 128 5.18 -5.52 3.25
CA HIS A 128 3.96 -5.88 3.96
C HIS A 128 3.51 -7.27 3.51
N ASN A 129 2.81 -8.01 4.36
CA ASN A 129 2.32 -9.36 4.04
C ASN A 129 0.83 -9.42 4.34
N TYR A 130 0.01 -9.03 3.36
CA TYR A 130 -1.43 -8.91 3.49
C TYR A 130 -2.16 -9.99 2.72
N VAL A 131 -3.39 -10.31 3.19
CA VAL A 131 -4.32 -11.11 2.42
C VAL A 131 -4.81 -10.31 1.23
N ARG A 132 -4.59 -10.83 0.02
CA ARG A 132 -4.95 -10.16 -1.24
C ARG A 132 -5.60 -11.10 -2.26
N LEU A 133 -5.49 -12.44 -2.08
CA LEU A 133 -6.18 -13.45 -2.89
C LEU A 133 -7.15 -14.23 -2.00
N TYR A 134 -8.43 -14.26 -2.32
CA TYR A 134 -9.45 -14.88 -1.46
C TYR A 134 -10.75 -15.19 -2.19
N ASP A 135 -11.54 -16.15 -1.64
CA ASP A 135 -12.91 -16.43 -2.00
C ASP A 135 -13.85 -15.45 -1.28
N ARG A 136 -14.41 -14.47 -2.03
CA ARG A 136 -15.26 -13.40 -1.51
C ARG A 136 -16.58 -13.89 -0.88
N ARG A 137 -16.98 -15.15 -1.12
CA ARG A 137 -18.15 -15.76 -0.46
C ARG A 137 -17.86 -16.15 0.97
N ARG A 138 -16.58 -16.32 1.34
CA ARG A 138 -16.14 -16.78 2.66
C ARG A 138 -15.49 -15.67 3.48
N VAL A 139 -14.67 -14.84 2.84
CA VAL A 139 -13.98 -13.72 3.49
C VAL A 139 -14.07 -12.46 2.62
N ARG A 140 -14.18 -11.31 3.26
CA ARG A 140 -14.32 -10.02 2.56
C ARG A 140 -13.55 -8.92 3.30
N PHE A 141 -13.33 -7.80 2.63
CA PHE A 141 -12.81 -6.60 3.31
C PHE A 141 -13.73 -6.15 4.44
N ARG A 142 -13.14 -5.64 5.53
CA ARG A 142 -13.89 -5.00 6.61
C ARG A 142 -14.49 -3.69 6.14
N GLU A 143 -15.69 -3.37 6.63
CA GLU A 143 -16.31 -2.06 6.41
C GLU A 143 -15.67 -0.97 7.30
N SER A 144 -14.36 -0.84 7.19
CA SER A 144 -13.61 0.16 7.93
C SER A 144 -13.16 1.27 6.99
N ARG A 145 -13.47 2.51 7.33
CA ARG A 145 -13.04 3.67 6.54
C ARG A 145 -11.52 3.86 6.52
N VAL A 146 -10.83 3.31 7.53
CA VAL A 146 -9.39 3.54 7.75
C VAL A 146 -8.56 2.27 7.52
N HIS A 147 -9.09 1.10 7.88
CA HIS A 147 -8.34 -0.15 7.84
C HIS A 147 -8.60 -0.91 6.54
N ASP A 148 -7.54 -1.10 5.77
CA ASP A 148 -7.49 -1.84 4.52
C ASP A 148 -7.10 -3.31 4.79
N THR A 149 -8.04 -4.08 5.37
CA THR A 149 -7.80 -5.48 5.73
C THR A 149 -9.00 -6.37 5.46
N VAL A 150 -8.72 -7.58 4.96
CA VAL A 150 -9.71 -8.66 4.82
C VAL A 150 -10.01 -9.28 6.19
N ASP A 151 -11.28 -9.58 6.49
CA ASP A 151 -11.66 -10.27 7.72
C ASP A 151 -11.48 -11.78 7.58
N THR A 152 -10.47 -12.31 8.23
CA THR A 152 -10.09 -13.73 8.18
C THR A 152 -10.11 -14.40 9.56
N LYS A 153 -10.80 -13.81 10.56
CA LYS A 153 -10.73 -14.28 11.95
C LYS A 153 -11.02 -15.78 12.11
N ASP A 154 -12.00 -16.28 11.35
CA ASP A 154 -12.51 -17.64 11.49
C ASP A 154 -11.99 -18.60 10.42
N PHE A 155 -11.04 -18.15 9.60
CA PHE A 155 -10.57 -18.89 8.45
C PHE A 155 -9.05 -19.02 8.40
N PRO A 156 -8.53 -20.20 8.00
CA PRO A 156 -7.11 -20.38 7.78
C PRO A 156 -6.66 -19.56 6.55
N VAL A 157 -5.44 -19.02 6.64
CA VAL A 157 -4.82 -18.20 5.60
C VAL A 157 -3.56 -18.87 5.09
N GLY A 158 -3.51 -19.14 3.79
CA GLY A 158 -2.31 -19.64 3.12
C GLY A 158 -1.27 -18.55 2.88
N GLN A 159 -0.05 -18.97 2.58
CA GLN A 159 1.06 -18.10 2.20
C GLN A 159 1.51 -18.41 0.78
N LEU A 160 1.50 -17.41 -0.09
CA LEU A 160 2.16 -17.43 -1.38
C LEU A 160 3.59 -16.89 -1.24
N HIS A 161 4.52 -17.42 -1.99
CA HIS A 161 5.95 -17.12 -1.88
C HIS A 161 6.42 -16.06 -2.88
N GLY A 162 5.71 -15.90 -4.00
CA GLY A 162 5.93 -14.81 -4.95
C GLY A 162 5.61 -13.45 -4.35
N ASP A 163 6.17 -12.41 -4.93
CA ASP A 163 6.05 -11.03 -4.46
C ASP A 163 5.18 -10.18 -5.39
N ALA A 164 4.51 -9.16 -4.85
CA ALA A 164 4.07 -7.99 -5.60
C ALA A 164 5.02 -6.83 -5.33
N LEU A 165 5.42 -6.11 -6.38
CA LEU A 165 6.24 -4.92 -6.27
C LEU A 165 5.36 -3.72 -5.95
N HIS A 166 5.65 -2.99 -4.87
CA HIS A 166 4.85 -1.88 -4.39
C HIS A 166 5.57 -0.55 -4.64
N TYR A 167 5.11 0.20 -5.63
CA TYR A 167 5.65 1.50 -6.06
C TYR A 167 4.96 2.66 -5.33
N SER A 168 4.85 2.60 -4.01
CA SER A 168 4.07 3.54 -3.18
C SER A 168 4.54 5.00 -3.25
N TRP A 169 5.74 5.25 -3.76
CA TRP A 169 6.34 6.58 -3.83
C TRP A 169 6.68 6.97 -5.28
N ARG A 170 6.02 8.00 -5.81
CA ARG A 170 6.28 8.51 -7.17
C ARG A 170 7.64 9.19 -7.30
N SER A 171 8.06 9.93 -6.25
CA SER A 171 9.31 10.69 -6.23
C SER A 171 9.75 11.01 -4.81
N LEU A 172 10.98 11.47 -4.62
CA LEU A 172 11.44 11.99 -3.32
C LEU A 172 10.60 13.19 -2.85
N GLY A 173 10.12 14.03 -3.76
CA GLY A 173 9.19 15.11 -3.45
C GLY A 173 7.86 14.60 -2.90
N HIS A 174 7.31 13.54 -3.49
CA HIS A 174 6.11 12.87 -3.00
C HIS A 174 6.33 12.25 -1.61
N VAL A 175 7.48 11.57 -1.38
CA VAL A 175 7.86 11.07 -0.04
C VAL A 175 7.83 12.20 0.99
N ARG A 176 8.46 13.34 0.68
CA ARG A 176 8.50 14.51 1.56
C ARG A 176 7.11 15.04 1.88
N ALA A 177 6.29 15.29 0.87
CA ALA A 177 4.92 15.81 1.04
C ALA A 177 4.06 14.86 1.89
N LYS A 178 4.11 13.56 1.61
CA LYS A 178 3.39 12.53 2.37
C LYS A 178 3.85 12.49 3.84
N LEU A 179 5.16 12.53 4.10
CA LEU A 179 5.70 12.55 5.45
C LEU A 179 5.34 13.84 6.21
N GLU A 180 5.34 15.00 5.55
CA GLU A 180 4.93 16.27 6.16
C GLU A 180 3.45 16.25 6.56
N SER A 181 2.55 15.82 5.68
CA SER A 181 1.12 15.67 5.98
C SER A 181 0.87 14.75 7.17
N TYR A 182 1.48 13.55 7.18
CA TYR A 182 1.36 12.63 8.31
C TYR A 182 1.89 13.19 9.63
N THR A 183 3.03 13.89 9.58
CA THR A 183 3.62 14.47 10.81
C THR A 183 2.82 15.66 11.32
N ASP A 184 2.11 16.40 10.46
CA ASP A 184 1.20 17.48 10.84
C ASP A 184 -0.02 16.95 11.59
N LEU A 185 -0.67 15.91 11.05
CA LEU A 185 -1.76 15.21 11.73
C LEU A 185 -1.29 14.66 13.09
N GLN A 186 -0.20 13.93 13.11
CA GLN A 186 0.35 13.37 14.35
C GLN A 186 0.74 14.43 15.38
N ALA A 187 1.25 15.59 14.94
CA ALA A 187 1.58 16.68 15.87
C ALA A 187 0.34 17.30 16.53
N LYS A 188 -0.83 17.24 15.87
CA LYS A 188 -2.12 17.68 16.43
C LYS A 188 -2.70 16.71 17.44
N GLU A 189 -2.57 15.40 17.20
CA GLU A 189 -3.19 14.36 18.01
C GLU A 189 -2.34 13.87 19.19
N LEU A 190 -1.02 13.84 19.02
CA LEU A 190 -0.11 13.28 20.03
C LEU A 190 0.00 14.15 21.29
N LYS A 191 -0.52 13.65 22.40
CA LYS A 191 -0.32 14.19 23.73
C LYS A 191 0.99 13.63 24.33
N LYS A 192 2.10 14.34 24.20
CA LYS A 192 3.39 13.99 24.81
C LYS A 192 3.74 14.97 25.92
N SER A 193 4.39 14.49 26.99
CA SER A 193 4.87 15.41 28.04
C SER A 193 5.96 16.33 27.48
N ARG A 194 6.01 17.56 27.96
CA ARG A 194 7.00 18.55 27.53
C ARG A 194 8.44 18.07 27.78
N TRP A 195 8.69 17.51 28.94
CA TRP A 195 10.00 16.99 29.29
C TRP A 195 10.46 15.89 28.31
N TYR A 196 9.56 14.97 27.94
CA TYR A 196 9.86 13.96 26.93
C TYR A 196 10.24 14.60 25.58
N VAL A 197 9.48 15.60 25.14
CA VAL A 197 9.74 16.28 23.84
C VAL A 197 11.09 16.99 23.87
N LEU A 198 11.37 17.78 24.91
CA LEU A 198 12.62 18.53 25.03
C LEU A 198 13.84 17.62 25.16
N ALA A 199 13.77 16.58 26.00
CA ALA A 199 14.86 15.63 26.18
C ALA A 199 15.17 14.84 24.90
N ARG A 200 14.13 14.55 24.09
CA ARG A 200 14.29 13.76 22.85
C ARG A 200 14.73 14.59 21.64
N LEU A 201 14.41 15.86 21.63
CA LEU A 201 14.62 16.75 20.47
C LEU A 201 16.05 16.72 19.89
N PRO A 202 17.14 16.80 20.69
CA PRO A 202 18.50 16.76 20.14
C PRO A 202 18.88 15.38 19.58
N PHE A 203 18.26 14.32 20.05
CA PHE A 203 18.61 12.93 19.70
C PHE A 203 17.66 12.31 18.66
N GLU A 204 16.49 12.89 18.40
CA GLU A 204 15.48 12.29 17.52
C GLU A 204 16.02 12.05 16.11
N TYR A 205 16.68 13.04 15.51
CA TYR A 205 17.23 12.89 14.16
C TYR A 205 18.32 11.81 14.08
N PRO A 206 19.42 11.85 14.85
CA PRO A 206 20.48 10.85 14.75
C PRO A 206 19.99 9.44 15.08
N ILE A 207 19.14 9.28 16.09
CA ILE A 207 18.57 7.98 16.46
C ILE A 207 17.73 7.41 15.31
N LEU A 208 16.86 8.22 14.71
CA LEU A 208 16.02 7.76 13.62
C LEU A 208 16.82 7.53 12.33
N PHE A 209 17.81 8.40 12.06
CA PHE A 209 18.70 8.19 10.93
C PHE A 209 19.42 6.83 11.05
N PHE A 210 20.04 6.55 12.20
CA PHE A 210 20.70 5.27 12.44
C PHE A 210 19.72 4.10 12.32
N ARG A 211 18.55 4.23 12.97
CA ARG A 211 17.51 3.18 12.91
C ARG A 211 17.08 2.85 11.49
N TYR A 212 16.79 3.85 10.66
CA TYR A 212 16.33 3.59 9.29
C TYR A 212 17.48 3.24 8.34
N TYR A 213 18.62 3.90 8.46
CA TYR A 213 19.74 3.68 7.55
C TYR A 213 20.41 2.33 7.80
N ILE A 214 20.71 2.01 9.05
CA ILE A 214 21.41 0.77 9.43
C ILE A 214 20.43 -0.35 9.78
N MET A 215 19.58 -0.19 10.81
CA MET A 215 18.74 -1.28 11.30
C MET A 215 17.65 -1.68 10.30
N ARG A 216 17.04 -0.72 9.60
CA ARG A 216 16.09 -0.95 8.49
C ARG A 216 16.78 -1.14 7.15
N ARG A 217 18.12 -1.16 7.14
CA ARG A 217 18.96 -1.47 5.99
C ARG A 217 18.72 -0.58 4.76
N ASN A 218 18.27 0.68 4.95
CA ASN A 218 18.10 1.60 3.83
C ASN A 218 19.42 1.91 3.13
N CYS A 219 20.58 1.65 3.77
CA CYS A 219 21.91 1.74 3.17
C CYS A 219 22.06 0.88 1.91
N THR A 220 21.31 -0.24 1.80
CA THR A 220 21.33 -1.09 0.60
C THR A 220 20.67 -0.45 -0.62
N GLY A 221 19.92 0.65 -0.44
CA GLY A 221 19.30 1.44 -1.50
C GLY A 221 20.18 2.58 -2.04
N GLY A 222 21.48 2.58 -1.73
CA GLY A 222 22.44 3.59 -2.22
C GLY A 222 22.05 5.03 -1.85
N LEU A 223 22.24 5.96 -2.77
CA LEU A 223 21.91 7.39 -2.56
C LEU A 223 20.40 7.62 -2.33
N THR A 224 19.54 6.85 -3.00
CA THR A 224 18.08 6.95 -2.79
C THR A 224 17.71 6.53 -1.36
N GLY A 225 18.29 5.45 -0.85
CA GLY A 225 18.09 5.02 0.53
C GLY A 225 18.59 6.02 1.56
N LEU A 226 19.74 6.67 1.30
CA LEU A 226 20.26 7.77 2.12
C LEU A 226 19.29 8.96 2.17
N ARG A 227 18.82 9.41 0.98
CA ARG A 227 17.87 10.54 0.87
C ARG A 227 16.54 10.25 1.54
N ILE A 228 15.96 9.07 1.33
CA ILE A 228 14.71 8.64 1.98
C ILE A 228 14.90 8.61 3.51
N THR A 229 16.00 8.06 3.99
CA THR A 229 16.31 8.03 5.43
C THR A 229 16.40 9.44 6.02
N HIS A 230 17.08 10.34 5.30
CA HIS A 230 17.15 11.75 5.69
C HIS A 230 15.76 12.39 5.80
N GLU A 231 14.90 12.22 4.80
CA GLU A 231 13.54 12.79 4.82
C GLU A 231 12.69 12.20 5.96
N ILE A 232 12.78 10.91 6.23
CA ILE A 232 12.07 10.27 7.35
C ILE A 232 12.56 10.84 8.69
N ALA A 233 13.87 10.89 8.92
CA ALA A 233 14.45 11.39 10.17
C ALA A 233 14.11 12.88 10.38
N ARG A 234 14.23 13.69 9.31
CA ARG A 234 13.90 15.13 9.31
C ARG A 234 12.41 15.37 9.60
N ALA A 235 11.49 14.65 8.96
CA ALA A 235 10.06 14.82 9.15
C ALA A 235 9.66 14.50 10.60
N ARG A 236 10.18 13.42 11.17
CA ARG A 236 9.91 13.05 12.57
C ARG A 236 10.53 14.02 13.57
N TRP A 237 11.73 14.54 13.30
CA TRP A 237 12.33 15.59 14.11
C TRP A 237 11.50 16.88 14.07
N ARG A 238 11.07 17.31 12.86
CA ARG A 238 10.16 18.46 12.70
C ARG A 238 8.83 18.27 13.44
N ARG A 239 8.29 17.07 13.49
CA ARG A 239 7.10 16.76 14.30
C ARG A 239 7.31 17.12 15.77
N LEU A 240 8.45 16.74 16.38
CA LEU A 240 8.75 17.12 17.77
C LEU A 240 8.87 18.63 17.93
N LEU A 241 9.48 19.34 16.98
CA LEU A 241 9.53 20.81 16.99
C LEU A 241 8.12 21.43 16.96
N LYS A 242 7.22 20.92 16.12
CA LYS A 242 5.81 21.37 16.04
C LYS A 242 5.10 21.16 17.39
N ILE A 243 5.28 19.99 18.02
CA ILE A 243 4.71 19.70 19.35
C ILE A 243 5.28 20.67 20.39
N ALA A 244 6.60 20.91 20.41
CA ALA A 244 7.25 21.83 21.36
C ALA A 244 6.74 23.27 21.21
N ARG A 245 6.58 23.77 19.97
CA ARG A 245 6.03 25.10 19.70
C ARG A 245 4.60 25.24 20.22
N ARG A 246 3.74 24.28 19.89
CA ARG A 246 2.34 24.25 20.35
C ARG A 246 2.22 24.23 21.87
N GLN A 247 3.09 23.47 22.55
CA GLN A 247 3.13 23.43 24.02
C GLN A 247 3.64 24.74 24.65
N ARG A 248 4.40 25.53 23.90
CA ARG A 248 4.82 26.86 24.32
C ARG A 248 3.69 27.88 24.19
N GLU A 249 3.01 27.87 23.02
CA GLU A 249 1.87 28.76 22.72
C GLU A 249 0.69 28.56 23.69
N ALA A 250 0.42 27.31 24.08
CA ALA A 250 -0.64 27.01 25.05
C ALA A 250 -0.38 27.48 26.50
N ARG A 251 0.78 28.13 26.76
CA ARG A 251 1.16 28.66 28.07
C ARG A 251 1.17 30.18 28.14
N ILE A 252 1.01 30.84 27.02
CA ILE A 252 0.84 32.30 26.90
C ILE A 252 -0.64 32.60 26.88
#